data_52386e3114169177dd1456d280578cd5
#
_entry.id   52386e3114169177dd1456d280578cd5
#
_cell.length_a   1.000
_cell.length_b   1.000
_cell.length_c   1.000
_cell.angle_alpha   90.00
_cell.angle_beta   90.00
_cell.angle_gamma   90.00
#
_symmetry.space_group_name_H-M   'P 1'
#
loop_
_entity.id
_entity.type
_entity.pdbx_description
1 polymer ?
#
loop_
_entity_poly.entity_id
_entity_poly.type
_entity_poly.pdbx_seq_one_letter_code
_entity_poly.pdbx_strand_id
1 'polypeptide(L)'
;MKDRDHNEAMAGMFQAEPRFAADYLRQVLADGEPADVRAGLRQMVDVLRVSQAAAPTDSAPSAGLFDRAGVRYEVACDVIGALIAHYAEIMGREREQAQPNEAVLRVAGAMKAALAGERDDLDPRDSAGIEAAISRYAPLARRLYGQAENDHARQEQRRADFDQVHASLALEGLAMSADDLAVQALLIRGDITHDEAVQCYRILHRHAQ
;
A
#
# COMPACT_ATOMS: atom_id res chain seq x y z
N MET A 1 -13.57 -29.75 37.88
CA MET A 1 -13.45 -28.38 37.35
C MET A 1 -12.49 -28.46 36.15
N LYS A 2 -12.99 -28.27 34.93
CA LYS A 2 -12.14 -28.33 33.74
C LYS A 2 -11.39 -27.01 33.67
N ASP A 3 -10.05 -27.02 33.73
CA ASP A 3 -9.25 -25.81 33.53
C ASP A 3 -9.59 -25.26 32.16
N ARG A 4 -10.01 -23.97 32.15
CA ARG A 4 -10.16 -23.21 30.88
C ARG A 4 -8.76 -23.05 30.29
N ASP A 5 -8.63 -23.31 28.99
CA ASP A 5 -7.41 -23.02 28.27
C ASP A 5 -7.07 -21.52 28.47
N HIS A 6 -5.79 -21.20 28.75
CA HIS A 6 -5.30 -19.84 28.96
C HIS A 6 -5.74 -18.90 27.84
N ASN A 7 -5.74 -19.39 26.60
CA ASN A 7 -6.17 -18.62 25.41
C ASN A 7 -7.67 -18.28 25.45
N GLU A 8 -8.52 -19.20 25.96
CA GLU A 8 -9.95 -18.96 26.09
C GLU A 8 -10.27 -17.95 27.19
N ALA A 9 -9.48 -17.97 28.28
CA ALA A 9 -9.61 -16.99 29.35
C ALA A 9 -9.18 -15.59 28.90
N MET A 10 -8.07 -15.48 28.18
CA MET A 10 -7.58 -14.21 27.62
C MET A 10 -8.56 -13.65 26.56
N ALA A 11 -9.12 -14.52 25.71
CA ALA A 11 -10.14 -14.13 24.74
C ALA A 11 -11.39 -13.51 25.43
N GLY A 12 -11.83 -14.13 26.52
CA GLY A 12 -12.94 -13.62 27.32
C GLY A 12 -12.65 -12.25 27.96
N MET A 13 -11.42 -12.02 28.44
CA MET A 13 -11.00 -10.74 28.99
C MET A 13 -10.95 -9.64 27.93
N PHE A 14 -10.40 -9.93 26.74
CA PHE A 14 -10.36 -8.98 25.63
C PHE A 14 -11.74 -8.58 25.12
N GLN A 15 -12.71 -9.51 25.17
CA GLN A 15 -14.11 -9.19 24.85
C GLN A 15 -14.79 -8.32 25.93
N ALA A 16 -14.50 -8.58 27.19
CA ALA A 16 -15.10 -7.86 28.32
C ALA A 16 -14.54 -6.44 28.46
N GLU A 17 -13.24 -6.25 28.18
CA GLU A 17 -12.52 -4.98 28.36
C GLU A 17 -11.68 -4.60 27.15
N PRO A 18 -12.24 -3.94 26.11
CA PRO A 18 -11.50 -3.55 24.91
C PRO A 18 -10.28 -2.64 25.17
N ARG A 19 -10.31 -1.84 26.24
CA ARG A 19 -9.15 -1.01 26.66
C ARG A 19 -7.98 -1.87 27.14
N PHE A 20 -8.25 -2.92 27.90
CA PHE A 20 -7.25 -3.88 28.33
C PHE A 20 -6.60 -4.58 27.14
N ALA A 21 -7.38 -4.98 26.14
CA ALA A 21 -6.86 -5.57 24.90
C ALA A 21 -5.90 -4.61 24.15
N ALA A 22 -6.26 -3.33 24.06
CA ALA A 22 -5.42 -2.31 23.42
C ALA A 22 -4.13 -2.04 24.18
N ASP A 23 -4.18 -2.00 25.51
CA ASP A 23 -3.02 -1.77 26.37
C ASP A 23 -2.07 -2.98 26.36
N TYR A 24 -2.61 -4.20 26.39
CA TYR A 24 -1.86 -5.44 26.25
C TYR A 24 -1.11 -5.49 24.91
N LEU A 25 -1.81 -5.17 23.81
CA LEU A 25 -1.19 -5.15 22.48
C LEU A 25 -0.08 -4.11 22.39
N ARG A 26 -0.31 -2.92 22.94
CA ARG A 26 0.70 -1.84 22.97
C ARG A 26 1.95 -2.27 23.74
N GLN A 27 1.79 -2.95 24.87
CA GLN A 27 2.90 -3.45 25.66
C GLN A 27 3.66 -4.56 24.95
N VAL A 28 2.96 -5.54 24.36
CA VAL A 28 3.58 -6.63 23.59
C VAL A 28 4.32 -6.11 22.34
N LEU A 29 3.82 -5.06 21.69
CA LEU A 29 4.49 -4.42 20.57
C LEU A 29 5.70 -3.58 20.99
N ALA A 30 5.70 -3.01 22.19
CA ALA A 30 6.80 -2.19 22.69
C ALA A 30 7.97 -3.01 23.22
N ASP A 31 7.70 -4.08 23.97
CA ASP A 31 8.71 -4.82 24.78
C ASP A 31 8.78 -6.32 24.44
N GLY A 32 7.88 -6.84 23.58
CA GLY A 32 7.74 -8.26 23.28
C GLY A 32 8.73 -8.78 22.24
N GLU A 33 9.19 -10.01 22.43
CA GLU A 33 9.94 -10.72 21.40
C GLU A 33 9.05 -11.03 20.18
N PRO A 34 9.60 -11.24 18.98
CA PRO A 34 8.82 -11.51 17.76
C PRO A 34 7.87 -12.71 17.87
N ALA A 35 8.13 -13.64 18.80
CA ALA A 35 7.27 -14.77 19.09
C ALA A 35 6.02 -14.34 19.89
N ASP A 36 6.20 -13.46 20.87
CA ASP A 36 5.12 -12.93 21.73
C ASP A 36 4.18 -12.03 20.96
N VAL A 37 4.73 -11.17 20.08
CA VAL A 37 3.95 -10.34 19.14
C VAL A 37 3.05 -11.22 18.26
N ARG A 38 3.60 -12.31 17.69
CA ARG A 38 2.83 -13.24 16.86
C ARG A 38 1.76 -13.98 17.66
N ALA A 39 2.04 -14.36 18.90
CA ALA A 39 1.07 -15.00 19.78
C ALA A 39 -0.07 -14.05 20.16
N GLY A 40 0.23 -12.83 20.57
CA GLY A 40 -0.76 -11.81 20.89
C GLY A 40 -1.67 -11.45 19.71
N LEU A 41 -1.11 -11.30 18.50
CA LEU A 41 -1.88 -11.05 17.29
C LEU A 41 -2.80 -12.22 16.93
N ARG A 42 -2.36 -13.49 17.09
CA ARG A 42 -3.22 -14.65 16.88
C ARG A 42 -4.39 -14.68 17.86
N GLN A 43 -4.13 -14.43 19.14
CA GLN A 43 -5.19 -14.37 20.17
C GLN A 43 -6.23 -13.31 19.83
N MET A 44 -5.81 -12.13 19.35
CA MET A 44 -6.74 -11.10 18.90
C MET A 44 -7.58 -11.54 17.69
N VAL A 45 -6.96 -12.18 16.69
CA VAL A 45 -7.68 -12.71 15.52
C VAL A 45 -8.72 -13.74 15.95
N ASP A 46 -8.40 -14.63 16.89
CA ASP A 46 -9.33 -15.63 17.39
C ASP A 46 -10.50 -15.00 18.16
N VAL A 47 -10.25 -13.96 18.97
CA VAL A 47 -11.32 -13.17 19.62
C VAL A 47 -12.26 -12.55 18.60
N LEU A 48 -11.73 -11.94 17.53
CA LEU A 48 -12.52 -11.34 16.46
C LEU A 48 -13.35 -12.39 15.70
N ARG A 49 -12.80 -13.57 15.46
CA ARG A 49 -13.54 -14.69 14.82
C ARG A 49 -14.69 -15.22 15.69
N VAL A 50 -14.47 -15.37 16.99
CA VAL A 50 -15.52 -15.82 17.93
C VAL A 50 -16.63 -14.79 18.04
N SER A 51 -16.30 -13.49 18.06
CA SER A 51 -17.30 -12.42 18.09
C SER A 51 -18.16 -12.39 16.82
N GLN A 52 -17.60 -12.75 15.65
CA GLN A 52 -18.36 -12.84 14.40
C GLN A 52 -19.28 -14.06 14.33
N ALA A 53 -18.91 -15.17 14.96
CA ALA A 53 -19.72 -16.40 14.98
C ALA A 53 -20.91 -16.33 15.95
N ALA A 54 -20.87 -15.42 16.93
CA ALA A 54 -21.90 -15.26 17.98
C ALA A 54 -22.91 -14.15 17.68
N ALA A 55 -22.80 -13.42 16.57
CA ALA A 55 -23.74 -12.35 16.24
C ALA A 55 -25.05 -12.94 15.68
N PRO A 56 -26.22 -12.70 16.34
CA PRO A 56 -27.53 -13.04 15.76
C PRO A 56 -27.76 -12.16 14.52
N THR A 57 -28.32 -12.76 13.49
CA THR A 57 -28.55 -12.20 12.14
C THR A 57 -29.58 -11.04 12.08
N ASP A 58 -29.99 -10.48 13.21
CA ASP A 58 -31.07 -9.47 13.25
C ASP A 58 -30.80 -8.37 14.29
N SER A 59 -29.69 -7.65 14.12
CA SER A 59 -29.44 -6.43 14.89
C SER A 59 -28.85 -5.37 13.96
N ALA A 60 -29.47 -4.19 13.96
CA ALA A 60 -28.94 -3.00 13.33
C ALA A 60 -27.45 -2.82 13.66
N PRO A 61 -26.62 -2.30 12.73
CA PRO A 61 -25.19 -2.21 12.92
C PRO A 61 -24.91 -1.36 14.17
N SER A 62 -24.58 -2.03 15.28
CA SER A 62 -23.99 -1.35 16.43
C SER A 62 -22.64 -0.83 15.95
N ALA A 63 -22.47 0.50 16.00
CA ALA A 63 -21.23 1.20 15.75
C ALA A 63 -20.18 0.76 16.79
N GLY A 64 -19.65 -0.44 16.62
CA GLY A 64 -18.50 -0.94 17.37
C GLY A 64 -17.24 -0.30 16.84
N LEU A 65 -16.28 -0.03 17.72
CA LEU A 65 -14.97 0.59 17.45
C LEU A 65 -14.17 -0.17 16.35
N PHE A 66 -14.64 -1.34 15.91
CA PHE A 66 -14.07 -2.21 14.88
C PHE A 66 -15.17 -2.72 13.93
N ASP A 67 -15.89 -1.80 13.31
CA ASP A 67 -16.73 -2.16 12.17
C ASP A 67 -15.82 -2.66 11.04
N ARG A 68 -16.14 -3.82 10.48
CA ARG A 68 -15.39 -4.43 9.38
C ARG A 68 -15.25 -3.47 8.19
N ALA A 69 -16.25 -2.65 7.93
CA ALA A 69 -16.21 -1.64 6.88
C ALA A 69 -15.21 -0.53 7.22
N GLY A 70 -15.20 -0.05 8.48
CA GLY A 70 -14.22 0.94 8.95
C GLY A 70 -12.79 0.43 8.85
N VAL A 71 -12.53 -0.82 9.30
CA VAL A 71 -11.18 -1.44 9.17
C VAL A 71 -10.76 -1.54 7.70
N ARG A 72 -11.66 -1.90 6.79
CA ARG A 72 -11.35 -1.99 5.36
C ARG A 72 -11.05 -0.62 4.76
N TYR A 73 -11.79 0.41 5.15
CA TYR A 73 -11.52 1.78 4.75
C TYR A 73 -10.14 2.25 5.21
N GLU A 74 -9.78 2.02 6.49
CA GLU A 74 -8.45 2.35 7.01
C GLU A 74 -7.33 1.61 6.24
N VAL A 75 -7.52 0.32 5.95
CA VAL A 75 -6.56 -0.45 5.13
C VAL A 75 -6.41 0.15 3.73
N ALA A 76 -7.49 0.60 3.08
CA ALA A 76 -7.40 1.26 1.79
C ALA A 76 -6.62 2.58 1.88
N CYS A 77 -6.92 3.39 2.89
CA CYS A 77 -6.21 4.65 3.16
C CYS A 77 -4.71 4.44 3.42
N ASP A 78 -4.35 3.43 4.22
CA ASP A 78 -2.97 3.08 4.55
C ASP A 78 -2.19 2.60 3.31
N VAL A 79 -2.80 1.74 2.51
CA VAL A 79 -2.20 1.22 1.27
C VAL A 79 -1.92 2.35 0.27
N ILE A 80 -2.89 3.25 0.05
CA ILE A 80 -2.70 4.41 -0.82
C ILE A 80 -1.69 5.37 -0.20
N GLY A 81 -1.75 5.58 1.12
CA GLY A 81 -0.80 6.40 1.87
C GLY A 81 0.66 5.95 1.72
N ALA A 82 0.90 4.64 1.71
CA ALA A 82 2.23 4.08 1.47
C ALA A 82 2.76 4.42 0.08
N LEU A 83 1.92 4.38 -0.95
CA LEU A 83 2.30 4.78 -2.31
C LEU A 83 2.54 6.29 -2.43
N ILE A 84 1.73 7.12 -1.77
CA ILE A 84 1.94 8.58 -1.70
C ILE A 84 3.31 8.88 -1.07
N ALA A 85 3.66 8.20 0.02
CA ALA A 85 4.95 8.36 0.69
C ALA A 85 6.11 7.93 -0.23
N HIS A 86 5.96 6.83 -0.95
CA HIS A 86 6.95 6.36 -1.93
C HIS A 86 7.24 7.40 -3.03
N TYR A 87 6.19 7.98 -3.65
CA TYR A 87 6.41 9.03 -4.65
C TYR A 87 6.98 10.32 -4.05
N ALA A 88 6.65 10.63 -2.79
CA ALA A 88 7.29 11.75 -2.08
C ALA A 88 8.79 11.50 -1.85
N GLU A 89 9.18 10.25 -1.54
CA GLU A 89 10.58 9.84 -1.40
C GLU A 89 11.34 9.92 -2.72
N ILE A 90 10.75 9.47 -3.84
CA ILE A 90 11.32 9.63 -5.19
C ILE A 90 11.60 11.12 -5.45
N MET A 91 10.63 11.99 -5.17
CA MET A 91 10.82 13.44 -5.35
C MET A 91 11.90 14.02 -4.43
N GLY A 92 12.01 13.53 -3.20
CA GLY A 92 13.06 13.91 -2.25
C GLY A 92 14.44 13.55 -2.79
N ARG A 93 14.66 12.29 -3.14
CA ARG A 93 15.91 11.80 -3.70
C ARG A 93 16.30 12.52 -4.99
N GLU A 94 15.34 12.82 -5.86
CA GLU A 94 15.61 13.54 -7.11
C GLU A 94 16.07 14.98 -6.86
N ARG A 95 15.48 15.67 -5.88
CA ARG A 95 15.89 17.05 -5.50
C ARG A 95 17.28 17.13 -4.87
N GLU A 96 17.76 16.06 -4.28
CA GLU A 96 19.10 15.94 -3.69
C GLU A 96 20.19 15.70 -4.74
N GLN A 97 19.83 15.38 -6.00
CA GLN A 97 20.79 15.23 -7.09
C GLN A 97 21.43 16.57 -7.45
N ALA A 98 22.69 16.53 -7.87
CA ALA A 98 23.40 17.71 -8.33
C ALA A 98 22.71 18.40 -9.54
N GLN A 99 21.98 17.62 -10.33
CA GLN A 99 21.16 18.08 -11.47
C GLN A 99 19.83 17.34 -11.42
N PRO A 100 18.83 17.89 -10.69
CA PRO A 100 17.50 17.30 -10.60
C PRO A 100 16.82 17.20 -11.97
N ASN A 101 16.20 16.07 -12.24
CA ASN A 101 15.41 15.87 -13.45
C ASN A 101 13.98 16.36 -13.24
N GLU A 102 13.65 17.51 -13.80
CA GLU A 102 12.33 18.15 -13.69
C GLU A 102 11.19 17.27 -14.22
N ALA A 103 11.45 16.41 -15.22
CA ALA A 103 10.44 15.51 -15.74
C ALA A 103 10.12 14.40 -14.72
N VAL A 104 11.13 13.85 -14.02
CA VAL A 104 10.92 12.89 -12.92
C VAL A 104 10.11 13.52 -11.80
N LEU A 105 10.43 14.76 -11.40
CA LEU A 105 9.68 15.49 -10.39
C LEU A 105 8.22 15.72 -10.79
N ARG A 106 7.96 16.04 -12.08
CA ARG A 106 6.58 16.19 -12.59
C ARG A 106 5.82 14.88 -12.56
N VAL A 107 6.42 13.77 -13.07
CA VAL A 107 5.78 12.45 -13.09
C VAL A 107 5.46 11.98 -11.68
N ALA A 108 6.42 12.01 -10.77
CA ALA A 108 6.22 11.59 -9.39
C ALA A 108 5.19 12.49 -8.67
N GLY A 109 5.23 13.81 -8.94
CA GLY A 109 4.26 14.75 -8.42
C GLY A 109 2.84 14.50 -8.92
N ALA A 110 2.66 14.19 -10.21
CA ALA A 110 1.37 13.84 -10.80
C ALA A 110 0.79 12.55 -10.19
N MET A 111 1.62 11.51 -10.03
CA MET A 111 1.22 10.26 -9.39
C MET A 111 0.81 10.47 -7.93
N LYS A 112 1.63 11.20 -7.17
CA LYS A 112 1.31 11.54 -5.79
C LYS A 112 -0.01 12.30 -5.67
N ALA A 113 -0.26 13.28 -6.54
CA ALA A 113 -1.50 14.07 -6.56
C ALA A 113 -2.71 13.20 -6.92
N ALA A 114 -2.58 12.33 -7.92
CA ALA A 114 -3.65 11.42 -8.33
C ALA A 114 -4.03 10.45 -7.21
N LEU A 115 -3.04 9.86 -6.51
CA LEU A 115 -3.27 8.98 -5.37
C LEU A 115 -3.90 9.71 -4.19
N ALA A 116 -3.49 10.96 -3.93
CA ALA A 116 -4.10 11.78 -2.88
C ALA A 116 -5.57 12.06 -3.18
N GLY A 117 -5.89 12.46 -4.43
CA GLY A 117 -7.28 12.63 -4.86
C GLY A 117 -8.10 11.34 -4.72
N GLU A 118 -7.56 10.21 -5.16
CA GLU A 118 -8.27 8.92 -5.06
C GLU A 118 -8.51 8.49 -3.59
N ARG A 119 -7.57 8.79 -2.68
CA ARG A 119 -7.76 8.57 -1.24
C ARG A 119 -8.82 9.49 -0.65
N ASP A 120 -8.83 10.76 -1.05
CA ASP A 120 -9.77 11.75 -0.54
C ASP A 120 -11.21 11.51 -1.07
N ASP A 121 -11.33 10.87 -2.25
CA ASP A 121 -12.61 10.48 -2.86
C ASP A 121 -13.18 9.15 -2.32
N LEU A 122 -12.44 8.40 -1.47
CA LEU A 122 -12.95 7.17 -0.88
C LEU A 122 -14.10 7.46 0.09
N ASP A 123 -15.29 6.91 -0.23
CA ASP A 123 -16.42 6.92 0.71
C ASP A 123 -16.35 5.70 1.66
N PRO A 124 -16.29 5.91 2.99
CA PRO A 124 -16.30 4.83 3.97
C PRO A 124 -17.52 3.90 3.86
N ARG A 125 -18.60 4.35 3.21
CA ARG A 125 -19.84 3.59 2.99
C ARG A 125 -19.84 2.79 1.69
N ASP A 126 -18.92 3.09 0.76
CA ASP A 126 -18.77 2.34 -0.49
C ASP A 126 -17.80 1.17 -0.33
N SER A 127 -18.31 0.05 0.18
CA SER A 127 -17.52 -1.16 0.35
C SER A 127 -16.94 -1.71 -0.96
N ALA A 128 -17.62 -1.52 -2.09
CA ALA A 128 -17.14 -1.97 -3.40
C ALA A 128 -15.97 -1.13 -3.89
N GLY A 129 -16.03 0.19 -3.74
CA GLY A 129 -14.95 1.12 -4.05
C GLY A 129 -13.71 0.88 -3.18
N ILE A 130 -13.91 0.64 -1.87
CA ILE A 130 -12.85 0.29 -0.92
C ILE A 130 -12.14 -0.99 -1.35
N GLU A 131 -12.89 -2.06 -1.65
CA GLU A 131 -12.31 -3.34 -2.10
C GLU A 131 -11.57 -3.20 -3.43
N ALA A 132 -12.10 -2.41 -4.36
CA ALA A 132 -11.45 -2.12 -5.63
C ALA A 132 -10.12 -1.37 -5.42
N ALA A 133 -10.07 -0.39 -4.52
CA ALA A 133 -8.85 0.33 -4.16
C ALA A 133 -7.81 -0.60 -3.51
N ILE A 134 -8.20 -1.43 -2.54
CA ILE A 134 -7.31 -2.41 -1.90
C ILE A 134 -6.76 -3.39 -2.96
N SER A 135 -7.63 -3.95 -3.81
CA SER A 135 -7.23 -4.91 -4.85
C SER A 135 -6.25 -4.30 -5.84
N ARG A 136 -6.40 -3.02 -6.16
CA ARG A 136 -5.53 -2.28 -7.09
C ARG A 136 -4.17 -1.97 -6.46
N TYR A 137 -4.15 -1.48 -5.24
CA TYR A 137 -2.96 -0.86 -4.64
C TYR A 137 -2.21 -1.75 -3.65
N ALA A 138 -2.83 -2.73 -2.99
CA ALA A 138 -2.15 -3.59 -2.03
C ALA A 138 -0.98 -4.40 -2.63
N PRO A 139 -1.05 -4.93 -3.87
CA PRO A 139 0.11 -5.59 -4.49
C PRO A 139 1.30 -4.65 -4.68
N LEU A 140 1.04 -3.38 -5.01
CA LEU A 140 2.06 -2.36 -5.20
C LEU A 140 2.72 -2.00 -3.86
N ALA A 141 1.92 -1.70 -2.84
CA ALA A 141 2.42 -1.37 -1.51
C ALA A 141 3.25 -2.52 -0.89
N ARG A 142 2.81 -3.78 -1.03
CA ARG A 142 3.58 -4.94 -0.52
C ARG A 142 4.97 -5.05 -1.13
N ARG A 143 5.15 -4.64 -2.38
CA ARG A 143 6.46 -4.65 -3.02
C ARG A 143 7.39 -3.60 -2.46
N LEU A 144 6.89 -2.43 -2.09
CA LEU A 144 7.70 -1.38 -1.45
C LEU A 144 8.34 -1.88 -0.16
N TYR A 145 7.66 -2.75 0.58
CA TYR A 145 8.17 -3.34 1.83
C TYR A 145 8.99 -4.62 1.64
N GLY A 146 9.00 -5.21 0.42
CA GLY A 146 9.63 -6.51 0.15
C GLY A 146 10.90 -6.47 -0.71
N GLN A 147 11.31 -5.31 -1.22
CA GLN A 147 12.41 -5.21 -2.19
C GLN A 147 13.64 -4.50 -1.60
N ALA A 148 14.52 -5.26 -0.97
CA ALA A 148 15.87 -4.78 -0.66
C ALA A 148 16.99 -5.61 -1.32
N GLU A 149 16.69 -6.69 -2.03
CA GLU A 149 17.73 -7.59 -2.56
C GLU A 149 17.54 -7.89 -4.06
N ASN A 150 18.54 -7.54 -4.86
CA ASN A 150 18.77 -7.87 -6.28
C ASN A 150 18.48 -6.79 -7.35
N ASP A 151 18.73 -5.51 -7.09
CA ASP A 151 18.34 -4.48 -8.07
C ASP A 151 19.36 -4.21 -9.20
N HIS A 152 20.66 -4.39 -8.98
CA HIS A 152 21.66 -3.90 -9.95
C HIS A 152 21.64 -4.66 -11.30
N ALA A 153 21.68 -5.98 -11.28
CA ALA A 153 21.67 -6.78 -12.52
C ALA A 153 20.35 -6.64 -13.28
N ARG A 154 19.23 -6.54 -12.56
CA ARG A 154 17.91 -6.28 -13.15
C ARG A 154 17.80 -4.87 -13.72
N GLN A 155 18.45 -3.90 -13.11
CA GLN A 155 18.49 -2.52 -13.62
C GLN A 155 19.29 -2.43 -14.92
N GLU A 156 20.43 -3.08 -15.00
CA GLU A 156 21.24 -3.13 -16.24
C GLU A 156 20.47 -3.81 -17.37
N GLN A 157 19.81 -4.94 -17.09
CA GLN A 157 18.99 -5.63 -18.08
C GLN A 157 17.86 -4.73 -18.59
N ARG A 158 17.11 -4.11 -17.70
CA ARG A 158 16.03 -3.17 -18.08
C ARG A 158 16.55 -2.01 -18.94
N ARG A 159 17.72 -1.46 -18.60
CA ARG A 159 18.35 -0.41 -19.40
C ARG A 159 18.66 -0.89 -20.83
N ALA A 160 19.27 -2.06 -20.98
CA ALA A 160 19.58 -2.63 -22.29
C ALA A 160 18.31 -2.88 -23.13
N ASP A 161 17.24 -3.38 -22.49
CA ASP A 161 15.95 -3.61 -23.16
C ASP A 161 15.36 -2.29 -23.69
N PHE A 162 15.41 -1.20 -22.89
CA PHE A 162 14.93 0.11 -23.34
C PHE A 162 15.81 0.75 -24.41
N ASP A 163 17.14 0.60 -24.35
CA ASP A 163 18.05 1.10 -25.38
C ASP A 163 17.74 0.45 -26.74
N GLN A 164 17.36 -0.82 -26.75
CA GLN A 164 16.94 -1.51 -27.98
C GLN A 164 15.61 -0.98 -28.50
N VAL A 165 14.63 -0.70 -27.64
CA VAL A 165 13.34 -0.09 -28.01
C VAL A 165 13.56 1.31 -28.57
N HIS A 166 14.40 2.13 -27.95
CA HIS A 166 14.74 3.48 -28.43
C HIS A 166 15.37 3.46 -29.83
N ALA A 167 16.30 2.52 -30.06
CA ALA A 167 16.91 2.36 -31.38
C ALA A 167 15.86 2.03 -32.45
N SER A 168 14.88 1.18 -32.13
CA SER A 168 13.78 0.85 -33.03
C SER A 168 12.87 2.04 -33.32
N LEU A 169 12.46 2.78 -32.29
CA LEU A 169 11.62 3.98 -32.44
C LEU A 169 12.32 5.08 -33.25
N ALA A 170 13.63 5.26 -33.04
CA ALA A 170 14.43 6.22 -33.79
C ALA A 170 14.49 5.89 -35.30
N LEU A 171 14.52 4.60 -35.66
CA LEU A 171 14.46 4.15 -37.07
C LEU A 171 13.11 4.48 -37.72
N GLU A 172 12.04 4.53 -36.94
CA GLU A 172 10.69 4.90 -37.40
C GLU A 172 10.45 6.42 -37.32
N GLY A 173 11.45 7.22 -36.91
CA GLY A 173 11.33 8.67 -36.78
C GLY A 173 10.47 9.11 -35.59
N LEU A 174 10.20 8.23 -34.63
CA LEU A 174 9.45 8.51 -33.44
C LEU A 174 10.38 9.01 -32.31
N ALA A 175 10.05 10.15 -31.72
CA ALA A 175 10.74 10.71 -30.57
C ALA A 175 9.90 10.58 -29.30
N MET A 176 10.55 10.19 -28.21
CA MET A 176 9.90 10.14 -26.90
C MET A 176 9.90 11.52 -26.25
N SER A 177 8.82 11.83 -25.52
CA SER A 177 8.74 13.06 -24.72
C SER A 177 9.66 12.98 -23.50
N ALA A 178 9.94 14.12 -22.88
CA ALA A 178 10.69 14.18 -21.63
C ALA A 178 9.98 13.41 -20.49
N ASP A 179 8.65 13.41 -20.49
CA ASP A 179 7.85 12.70 -19.49
C ASP A 179 7.89 11.18 -19.73
N ASP A 180 7.88 10.73 -20.99
CA ASP A 180 8.05 9.30 -21.32
C ASP A 180 9.43 8.79 -20.88
N LEU A 181 10.48 9.56 -21.13
CA LEU A 181 11.83 9.24 -20.67
C LEU A 181 11.94 9.22 -19.13
N ALA A 182 11.21 10.10 -18.44
CA ALA A 182 11.15 10.11 -16.98
C ALA A 182 10.46 8.86 -16.42
N VAL A 183 9.33 8.43 -17.01
CA VAL A 183 8.65 7.18 -16.63
C VAL A 183 9.58 5.99 -16.83
N GLN A 184 10.30 5.93 -17.94
CA GLN A 184 11.28 4.87 -18.19
C GLN A 184 12.42 4.90 -17.16
N ALA A 185 12.96 6.08 -16.82
CA ALA A 185 14.01 6.19 -15.83
C ALA A 185 13.57 5.65 -14.46
N LEU A 186 12.33 5.93 -14.04
CA LEU A 186 11.74 5.37 -12.84
C LEU A 186 11.61 3.83 -12.91
N LEU A 187 11.18 3.31 -14.06
CA LEU A 187 11.03 1.87 -14.27
C LEU A 187 12.39 1.15 -14.31
N ILE A 188 13.41 1.73 -14.95
CA ILE A 188 14.77 1.19 -14.98
C ILE A 188 15.35 1.11 -13.56
N ARG A 189 15.19 2.16 -12.75
CA ARG A 189 15.66 2.19 -11.36
C ARG A 189 14.90 1.22 -10.45
N GLY A 190 13.72 0.73 -10.88
CA GLY A 190 12.86 -0.10 -10.04
C GLY A 190 12.00 0.71 -9.08
N ASP A 191 12.00 2.04 -9.18
CA ASP A 191 11.17 2.93 -8.38
C ASP A 191 9.68 2.71 -8.65
N ILE A 192 9.33 2.30 -9.86
CA ILE A 192 7.98 1.92 -10.27
C ILE A 192 7.97 0.58 -11.00
N THR A 193 6.79 -0.02 -11.11
CA THR A 193 6.54 -1.24 -11.85
C THR A 193 6.00 -0.96 -13.22
N HIS A 194 5.89 -2.00 -14.04
CA HIS A 194 5.26 -1.91 -15.35
C HIS A 194 3.82 -1.40 -15.27
N ASP A 195 3.02 -1.91 -14.33
CA ASP A 195 1.62 -1.49 -14.14
C ASP A 195 1.53 -0.02 -13.70
N GLU A 196 2.43 0.41 -12.81
CA GLU A 196 2.52 1.82 -12.40
C GLU A 196 2.99 2.71 -13.55
N ALA A 197 3.92 2.25 -14.39
CA ALA A 197 4.33 2.99 -15.58
C ALA A 197 3.13 3.21 -16.53
N VAL A 198 2.30 2.18 -16.76
CA VAL A 198 1.05 2.32 -17.55
C VAL A 198 0.10 3.34 -16.91
N GLN A 199 -0.01 3.38 -15.59
CA GLN A 199 -0.82 4.39 -14.90
C GLN A 199 -0.21 5.79 -15.03
N CYS A 200 1.12 5.94 -14.95
CA CYS A 200 1.80 7.20 -15.20
C CYS A 200 1.43 7.76 -16.58
N TYR A 201 1.52 6.93 -17.62
CA TYR A 201 1.12 7.35 -18.98
C TYR A 201 -0.33 7.76 -19.06
N ARG A 202 -1.25 7.03 -18.45
CA ARG A 202 -2.69 7.39 -18.42
C ARG A 202 -2.94 8.73 -17.75
N ILE A 203 -2.22 9.05 -16.67
CA ILE A 203 -2.36 10.32 -15.95
C ILE A 203 -1.77 11.46 -16.77
N LEU A 204 -0.56 11.30 -17.29
CA LEU A 204 0.13 12.33 -18.06
C LEU A 204 -0.61 12.70 -19.36
N HIS A 205 -1.20 11.71 -20.03
CA HIS A 205 -1.87 11.91 -21.32
C HIS A 205 -3.41 12.06 -21.21
N ARG A 206 -3.99 12.09 -19.99
CA ARG A 206 -5.43 12.25 -19.78
C ARG A 206 -5.96 13.58 -20.33
N HIS A 207 -5.13 14.60 -20.46
CA HIS A 207 -5.50 15.93 -20.94
C HIS A 207 -5.14 16.18 -22.42
N ALA A 208 -4.61 15.18 -23.13
CA ALA A 208 -4.22 15.31 -24.53
C ALA A 208 -5.35 14.92 -25.51
N GLN A 209 -6.54 14.56 -25.02
CA GLN A 209 -7.77 14.34 -25.76
C GLN A 209 -8.78 15.46 -25.45
#